data_171bea0ef2709da806ed2ec78592b956
#
_entry.id   171bea0ef2709da806ed2ec78592b956
#
_cell.length_a   1.000
_cell.length_b   1.000
_cell.length_c   1.000
_cell.angle_alpha   90.00
_cell.angle_beta   90.00
_cell.angle_gamma   90.00
#
_symmetry.space_group_name_H-M   'P 1'
#
loop_
_entity.id
_entity.type
_entity.pdbx_description
1 polymer ?
#
loop_
_entity_poly.entity_id
_entity_poly.type
_entity_poly.pdbx_seq_one_letter_code
_entity_poly.pdbx_strand_id
1 'polypeptide(L)'
;MRLSKMGYFLFKIKQKFVTHNHETICEFYRRGGVKVGKNNIICDYIPIGEPGLVEIKNDCVISSEVSLITHDHSINKVTDKGSNLFGRIVIGNNCFVGQRSTILYGVELADNIIVGSGSVVVSSFSESNIIIAGNPARKIGTWNEFREKYQEKAAFRTELDDIICGSIDKLVHK
;
A
#
# COMPACT_ATOMS: atom_id res chain seq x y z
N MET A 1 -0.27 2.68 -22.16
CA MET A 1 0.02 1.21 -22.06
C MET A 1 -0.89 0.67 -20.99
N ARG A 2 -1.67 -0.36 -21.26
CA ARG A 2 -2.57 -0.93 -20.25
C ARG A 2 -1.75 -1.68 -19.20
N LEU A 3 -2.02 -1.45 -17.91
CA LEU A 3 -1.43 -2.24 -16.84
C LEU A 3 -1.83 -3.71 -17.02
N SER A 4 -0.87 -4.60 -17.12
CA SER A 4 -1.12 -6.04 -17.25
C SER A 4 -0.15 -6.83 -16.40
N LYS A 5 -0.61 -7.98 -15.88
CA LYS A 5 0.21 -8.88 -15.07
C LYS A 5 1.45 -9.37 -15.85
N MET A 6 1.30 -9.63 -17.15
CA MET A 6 2.41 -10.02 -18.04
C MET A 6 3.44 -8.88 -18.18
N GLY A 7 2.97 -7.64 -18.40
CA GLY A 7 3.85 -6.47 -18.46
C GLY A 7 4.62 -6.25 -17.16
N TYR A 8 3.98 -6.41 -16.01
CA TYR A 8 4.63 -6.35 -14.69
C TYR A 8 5.69 -7.46 -14.53
N PHE A 9 5.38 -8.68 -14.93
CA PHE A 9 6.32 -9.80 -14.87
C PHE A 9 7.57 -9.56 -15.73
N LEU A 10 7.40 -9.04 -16.94
CA LEU A 10 8.52 -8.65 -17.81
C LEU A 10 9.37 -7.53 -17.19
N PHE A 11 8.73 -6.54 -16.54
CA PHE A 11 9.45 -5.50 -15.79
C PHE A 11 10.22 -6.10 -14.60
N LYS A 12 9.63 -7.02 -13.85
CA LYS A 12 10.30 -7.71 -12.73
C LYS A 12 11.50 -8.56 -13.18
N ILE A 13 11.37 -9.26 -14.30
CA ILE A 13 12.51 -9.99 -14.90
C ILE A 13 13.64 -9.02 -15.26
N LYS A 14 13.31 -7.93 -15.94
CA LYS A 14 14.28 -6.90 -16.30
C LYS A 14 14.97 -6.30 -15.08
N GLN A 15 14.23 -6.07 -13.99
CA GLN A 15 14.75 -5.61 -12.70
C GLN A 15 15.74 -6.62 -12.09
N LYS A 16 15.46 -7.92 -12.15
CA LYS A 16 16.33 -8.98 -11.60
C LYS A 16 17.69 -9.06 -12.31
N PHE A 17 17.72 -8.74 -13.61
CA PHE A 17 18.95 -8.79 -14.42
C PHE A 17 19.72 -7.47 -14.49
N VAL A 18 19.09 -6.34 -14.21
CA VAL A 18 19.71 -5.01 -14.44
C VAL A 18 20.02 -4.28 -13.12
N THR A 19 19.14 -4.29 -12.14
CA THR A 19 19.34 -3.71 -10.79
C THR A 19 18.18 -4.06 -9.88
N HIS A 20 18.43 -4.30 -8.58
CA HIS A 20 17.37 -4.37 -7.54
C HIS A 20 16.85 -2.95 -7.24
N ASN A 21 16.12 -2.35 -8.18
CA ASN A 21 15.64 -0.98 -8.02
C ASN A 21 14.11 -0.94 -8.05
N HIS A 22 13.50 -0.61 -6.89
CA HIS A 22 12.04 -0.42 -6.76
C HIS A 22 11.50 0.65 -7.73
N GLU A 23 12.34 1.58 -8.16
CA GLU A 23 12.01 2.62 -9.11
C GLU A 23 11.54 2.04 -10.47
N THR A 24 12.07 0.91 -10.90
CA THR A 24 11.62 0.24 -12.13
C THR A 24 10.15 -0.17 -12.05
N ILE A 25 9.68 -0.61 -10.89
CA ILE A 25 8.27 -0.96 -10.67
C ILE A 25 7.40 0.30 -10.63
N CYS A 26 7.87 1.35 -9.96
CA CYS A 26 7.18 2.64 -9.95
C CYS A 26 7.01 3.20 -11.36
N GLU A 27 8.06 3.09 -12.19
CA GLU A 27 8.01 3.52 -13.60
C GLU A 27 7.01 2.70 -14.42
N PHE A 28 6.86 1.39 -14.16
CA PHE A 28 5.81 0.58 -14.79
C PHE A 28 4.42 1.16 -14.52
N TYR A 29 4.13 1.54 -13.27
CA TYR A 29 2.84 2.13 -12.90
C TYR A 29 2.66 3.53 -13.50
N ARG A 30 3.70 4.38 -13.51
CA ARG A 30 3.65 5.71 -14.15
C ARG A 30 3.32 5.60 -15.63
N ARG A 31 3.97 4.69 -16.36
CA ARG A 31 3.67 4.43 -17.78
C ARG A 31 2.27 3.89 -18.00
N GLY A 32 1.71 3.22 -17.00
CA GLY A 32 0.33 2.76 -16.98
C GLY A 32 -0.70 3.85 -16.70
N GLY A 33 -0.25 5.05 -16.29
CA GLY A 33 -1.12 6.19 -16.00
C GLY A 33 -1.38 6.45 -14.52
N VAL A 34 -0.78 5.67 -13.61
CA VAL A 34 -0.81 5.94 -12.17
C VAL A 34 0.14 7.10 -11.85
N LYS A 35 -0.29 8.03 -11.00
CA LYS A 35 0.64 9.03 -10.45
C LYS A 35 1.41 8.40 -9.32
N VAL A 36 2.71 8.20 -9.50
CA VAL A 36 3.61 7.64 -8.48
C VAL A 36 4.76 8.59 -8.25
N GLY A 37 4.92 9.02 -7.00
CA GLY A 37 6.02 9.87 -6.55
C GLY A 37 7.37 9.14 -6.49
N LYS A 38 8.30 9.68 -5.72
CA LYS A 38 9.68 9.17 -5.58
C LYS A 38 9.81 8.23 -4.39
N ASN A 39 10.87 7.41 -4.38
CA ASN A 39 11.29 6.55 -3.28
C ASN A 39 10.24 5.55 -2.81
N ASN A 40 9.30 5.16 -3.66
CA ASN A 40 8.25 4.23 -3.31
C ASN A 40 8.72 2.77 -3.47
N ILE A 41 8.24 1.91 -2.57
CA ILE A 41 8.41 0.46 -2.62
C ILE A 41 7.04 -0.15 -2.90
N ILE A 42 6.86 -0.78 -4.05
CA ILE A 42 5.66 -1.54 -4.40
C ILE A 42 6.07 -3.01 -4.50
N CYS A 43 5.63 -3.82 -3.53
CA CYS A 43 6.15 -5.19 -3.36
C CYS A 43 5.60 -6.18 -4.38
N ASP A 44 4.38 -5.97 -4.88
CA ASP A 44 3.72 -6.91 -5.79
C ASP A 44 2.90 -6.20 -6.87
N TYR A 45 2.37 -6.99 -7.81
CA TYR A 45 1.46 -6.48 -8.82
C TYR A 45 0.11 -6.09 -8.23
N ILE A 46 -0.27 -4.84 -8.43
CA ILE A 46 -1.56 -4.28 -8.05
C ILE A 46 -2.40 -4.13 -9.33
N PRO A 47 -3.47 -4.92 -9.51
CA PRO A 47 -4.41 -4.70 -10.60
C PRO A 47 -5.20 -3.40 -10.34
N ILE A 48 -5.12 -2.45 -11.26
CA ILE A 48 -5.82 -1.17 -11.18
C ILE A 48 -6.68 -1.02 -12.44
N GLY A 49 -7.99 -0.87 -12.25
CA GLY A 49 -8.94 -0.70 -13.35
C GLY A 49 -8.74 0.63 -14.07
N GLU A 50 -8.73 1.71 -13.33
CA GLU A 50 -8.58 3.09 -13.80
C GLU A 50 -7.30 3.73 -13.24
N PRO A 51 -6.13 3.51 -13.87
CA PRO A 51 -4.85 3.99 -13.36
C PRO A 51 -4.79 5.51 -13.14
N GLY A 52 -5.47 6.29 -13.97
CA GLY A 52 -5.54 7.75 -13.84
C GLY A 52 -6.27 8.26 -12.59
N LEU A 53 -6.98 7.37 -11.89
CA LEU A 53 -7.66 7.69 -10.62
C LEU A 53 -6.79 7.38 -9.38
N VAL A 54 -5.58 6.87 -9.55
CA VAL A 54 -4.70 6.51 -8.43
C VAL A 54 -3.50 7.43 -8.37
N GLU A 55 -3.25 7.93 -7.15
CA GLU A 55 -2.07 8.72 -6.82
C GLU A 55 -1.39 8.14 -5.56
N ILE A 56 -0.12 7.79 -5.67
CA ILE A 56 0.76 7.39 -4.56
C ILE A 56 1.85 8.45 -4.47
N LYS A 57 1.90 9.20 -3.37
CA LYS A 57 2.88 10.28 -3.21
C LYS A 57 4.27 9.70 -2.97
N ASN A 58 5.12 10.34 -2.18
CA ASN A 58 6.51 9.94 -2.01
C ASN A 58 6.72 9.03 -0.80
N ASP A 59 7.83 8.27 -0.80
CA ASP A 59 8.34 7.51 0.36
C ASP A 59 7.36 6.47 0.93
N CYS A 60 6.44 5.95 0.10
CA CYS A 60 5.45 4.96 0.52
C CYS A 60 5.94 3.53 0.33
N VAL A 61 5.44 2.65 1.19
CA VAL A 61 5.58 1.20 1.06
C VAL A 61 4.19 0.59 0.85
N ILE A 62 3.98 -0.03 -0.30
CA ILE A 62 2.79 -0.80 -0.61
C ILE A 62 3.15 -2.28 -0.60
N SER A 63 2.67 -2.99 0.41
CA SER A 63 2.97 -4.41 0.62
C SER A 63 2.31 -5.31 -0.43
N SER A 64 2.60 -6.59 -0.37
CA SER A 64 2.05 -7.58 -1.32
C SER A 64 0.54 -7.74 -1.17
N GLU A 65 -0.11 -8.13 -2.26
CA GLU A 65 -1.55 -8.45 -2.29
C GLU A 65 -2.47 -7.28 -1.90
N VAL A 66 -2.00 -6.04 -1.98
CA VAL A 66 -2.84 -4.85 -1.78
C VAL A 66 -3.77 -4.68 -2.98
N SER A 67 -5.01 -4.28 -2.72
CA SER A 67 -6.02 -3.97 -3.73
C SER A 67 -6.39 -2.49 -3.69
N LEU A 68 -6.35 -1.82 -4.85
CA LEU A 68 -6.82 -0.45 -5.04
C LEU A 68 -8.05 -0.48 -5.95
N ILE A 69 -9.23 -0.35 -5.35
CA ILE A 69 -10.52 -0.49 -6.03
C ILE A 69 -11.01 0.90 -6.45
N THR A 70 -10.90 1.22 -7.71
CA THR A 70 -11.20 2.56 -8.27
C THR A 70 -12.65 2.74 -8.71
N HIS A 71 -13.43 1.65 -8.80
CA HIS A 71 -14.84 1.69 -9.17
C HIS A 71 -15.67 0.63 -8.46
N ASP A 72 -17.00 0.85 -8.46
CA ASP A 72 -17.98 -0.10 -7.93
C ASP A 72 -19.18 -0.19 -8.90
N HIS A 73 -19.47 -1.41 -9.29
CA HIS A 73 -20.58 -1.74 -10.19
C HIS A 73 -21.91 -2.04 -9.46
N SER A 74 -21.90 -2.09 -8.13
CA SER A 74 -23.05 -2.47 -7.30
C SER A 74 -24.24 -1.52 -7.50
N ILE A 75 -24.00 -0.27 -7.87
CA ILE A 75 -25.06 0.72 -8.17
C ILE A 75 -26.10 0.20 -9.17
N ASN A 76 -25.70 -0.70 -10.08
CA ASN A 76 -26.61 -1.29 -11.07
C ASN A 76 -27.63 -2.27 -10.48
N LYS A 77 -27.50 -2.62 -9.19
CA LYS A 77 -28.52 -3.42 -8.49
C LYS A 77 -29.72 -2.58 -8.02
N VAL A 78 -29.54 -1.26 -7.97
CA VAL A 78 -30.54 -0.31 -7.46
C VAL A 78 -30.89 0.78 -8.47
N THR A 79 -30.30 0.74 -9.66
CA THR A 79 -30.61 1.65 -10.78
C THR A 79 -30.62 0.90 -12.11
N ASP A 80 -31.40 1.37 -13.07
CA ASP A 80 -31.46 0.79 -14.43
C ASP A 80 -30.48 1.47 -15.41
N LYS A 81 -29.56 2.31 -14.92
CA LYS A 81 -28.72 3.17 -15.76
C LYS A 81 -27.44 2.52 -16.29
N GLY A 82 -27.12 1.28 -15.91
CA GLY A 82 -25.92 0.59 -16.39
C GLY A 82 -24.62 1.35 -16.09
N SER A 83 -24.45 1.86 -14.86
CA SER A 83 -23.39 2.79 -14.46
C SER A 83 -22.45 2.19 -13.40
N ASN A 84 -21.31 2.85 -13.18
CA ASN A 84 -20.39 2.57 -12.10
C ASN A 84 -20.22 3.80 -11.21
N LEU A 85 -19.89 3.57 -9.94
CA LEU A 85 -19.35 4.59 -9.08
C LEU A 85 -17.82 4.60 -9.27
N PHE A 86 -17.27 5.77 -9.53
CA PHE A 86 -15.82 5.96 -9.66
C PHE A 86 -15.33 6.91 -8.58
N GLY A 87 -14.12 6.68 -8.08
CA GLY A 87 -13.50 7.60 -7.14
C GLY A 87 -11.98 7.53 -7.19
N ARG A 88 -11.35 8.67 -6.92
CA ARG A 88 -9.89 8.74 -6.81
C ARG A 88 -9.43 8.05 -5.54
N ILE A 89 -8.25 7.47 -5.60
CA ILE A 89 -7.51 6.99 -4.45
C ILE A 89 -6.24 7.82 -4.35
N VAL A 90 -6.02 8.46 -3.20
CA VAL A 90 -4.80 9.21 -2.93
C VAL A 90 -4.14 8.65 -1.68
N ILE A 91 -2.89 8.20 -1.82
CA ILE A 91 -2.05 7.78 -0.70
C ILE A 91 -1.03 8.89 -0.46
N GLY A 92 -1.07 9.49 0.73
CA GLY A 92 -0.19 10.57 1.17
C GLY A 92 1.29 10.18 1.21
N ASN A 93 2.16 11.11 1.58
CA ASN A 93 3.59 10.82 1.70
C ASN A 93 3.87 9.91 2.90
N ASN A 94 4.95 9.11 2.79
CA ASN A 94 5.47 8.30 3.89
C ASN A 94 4.42 7.39 4.53
N CYS A 95 3.56 6.79 3.70
CA CYS A 95 2.54 5.86 4.14
C CYS A 95 3.02 4.41 4.00
N PHE A 96 2.55 3.55 4.89
CA PHE A 96 2.71 2.11 4.80
C PHE A 96 1.33 1.45 4.61
N VAL A 97 1.16 0.69 3.55
CA VAL A 97 -0.06 -0.11 3.32
C VAL A 97 0.26 -1.58 3.53
N GLY A 98 -0.25 -2.14 4.61
CA GLY A 98 -0.02 -3.52 5.01
C GLY A 98 -0.58 -4.54 4.02
N GLN A 99 0.02 -5.72 4.03
CA GLN A 99 -0.32 -6.84 3.14
C GLN A 99 -1.82 -7.17 3.18
N ARG A 100 -2.40 -7.50 2.02
CA ARG A 100 -3.81 -7.87 1.84
C ARG A 100 -4.82 -6.78 2.23
N SER A 101 -4.39 -5.54 2.32
CA SER A 101 -5.32 -4.44 2.56
C SER A 101 -6.04 -4.04 1.27
N THR A 102 -7.26 -3.56 1.43
CA THR A 102 -8.08 -3.03 0.33
C THR A 102 -8.36 -1.57 0.58
N ILE A 103 -8.12 -0.70 -0.41
CA ILE A 103 -8.47 0.72 -0.36
C ILE A 103 -9.54 0.96 -1.42
N LEU A 104 -10.69 1.47 -1.01
CA LEU A 104 -11.83 1.69 -1.90
C LEU A 104 -11.75 3.06 -2.58
N TYR A 105 -12.53 3.18 -3.65
CA TYR A 105 -12.71 4.40 -4.40
C TYR A 105 -13.15 5.57 -3.51
N GLY A 106 -12.67 6.77 -3.83
CA GLY A 106 -12.96 7.99 -3.09
C GLY A 106 -12.16 8.16 -1.79
N VAL A 107 -11.22 7.24 -1.47
CA VAL A 107 -10.39 7.32 -0.26
C VAL A 107 -9.15 8.18 -0.50
N GLU A 108 -8.94 9.13 0.40
CA GLU A 108 -7.71 9.92 0.52
C GLU A 108 -7.08 9.71 1.90
N LEU A 109 -5.82 9.30 1.91
CA LEU A 109 -5.01 9.15 3.13
C LEU A 109 -4.07 10.34 3.24
N ALA A 110 -4.06 10.99 4.40
CA ALA A 110 -3.06 12.00 4.75
C ALA A 110 -1.64 11.40 4.81
N ASP A 111 -0.66 12.23 5.04
CA ASP A 111 0.74 11.80 5.18
C ASP A 111 0.96 11.00 6.48
N ASN A 112 1.96 10.12 6.48
CA ASN A 112 2.35 9.35 7.66
C ASN A 112 1.24 8.45 8.22
N ILE A 113 0.53 7.71 7.37
CA ILE A 113 -0.47 6.73 7.79
C ILE A 113 0.10 5.31 7.65
N ILE A 114 -0.04 4.51 8.68
CA ILE A 114 0.16 3.06 8.64
C ILE A 114 -1.20 2.38 8.54
N VAL A 115 -1.43 1.65 7.46
CA VAL A 115 -2.58 0.77 7.29
C VAL A 115 -2.16 -0.64 7.72
N GLY A 116 -2.80 -1.18 8.75
CA GLY A 116 -2.55 -2.55 9.22
C GLY A 116 -2.93 -3.59 8.16
N SER A 117 -2.22 -4.71 8.14
CA SER A 117 -2.46 -5.80 7.18
C SER A 117 -3.90 -6.32 7.24
N GLY A 118 -4.47 -6.68 6.09
CA GLY A 118 -5.83 -7.19 5.97
C GLY A 118 -6.95 -6.17 6.22
N SER A 119 -6.63 -4.88 6.24
CA SER A 119 -7.62 -3.82 6.47
C SER A 119 -8.44 -3.48 5.23
N VAL A 120 -9.70 -3.05 5.44
CA VAL A 120 -10.56 -2.52 4.38
C VAL A 120 -10.84 -1.05 4.66
N VAL A 121 -10.19 -0.18 3.88
CA VAL A 121 -10.28 1.28 4.04
C VAL A 121 -11.41 1.80 3.15
N VAL A 122 -12.52 2.20 3.77
CA VAL A 122 -13.74 2.64 3.09
C VAL A 122 -13.97 4.15 3.22
N SER A 123 -13.16 4.86 4.00
CA SER A 123 -13.28 6.30 4.26
C SER A 123 -11.92 6.95 4.28
N SER A 124 -11.87 8.23 3.95
CA SER A 124 -10.66 9.05 4.02
C SER A 124 -10.22 9.33 5.45
N PHE A 125 -8.92 9.52 5.63
CA PHE A 125 -8.30 9.91 6.90
C PHE A 125 -7.43 11.14 6.66
N SER A 126 -7.86 12.27 7.24
CA SER A 126 -7.15 13.56 7.13
C SER A 126 -6.14 13.82 8.24
N GLU A 127 -6.17 13.01 9.30
CA GLU A 127 -5.20 13.08 10.40
C GLU A 127 -3.93 12.34 10.01
N SER A 128 -2.78 13.00 10.17
CA SER A 128 -1.45 12.41 9.94
C SER A 128 -0.89 11.71 11.18
N ASN A 129 0.14 10.87 11.00
CA ASN A 129 0.86 10.17 12.07
C ASN A 129 -0.03 9.18 12.87
N ILE A 130 -0.97 8.55 12.19
CA ILE A 130 -1.88 7.59 12.78
C ILE A 130 -1.69 6.19 12.22
N ILE A 131 -2.23 5.22 12.94
CA ILE A 131 -2.34 3.84 12.51
C ILE A 131 -3.82 3.51 12.40
N ILE A 132 -4.19 2.96 11.25
CA ILE A 132 -5.56 2.50 10.99
C ILE A 132 -5.55 1.00 10.71
N ALA A 133 -6.57 0.29 11.15
CA ALA A 133 -6.72 -1.14 10.85
C ALA A 133 -8.17 -1.59 10.97
N GLY A 134 -8.45 -2.78 10.46
CA GLY A 134 -9.72 -3.48 10.58
C GLY A 134 -10.59 -3.43 9.32
N ASN A 135 -11.77 -4.03 9.40
CA ASN A 135 -12.81 -4.03 8.36
C ASN A 135 -14.16 -3.65 8.98
N PRO A 136 -14.66 -2.41 8.74
CA PRO A 136 -13.97 -1.31 8.09
C PRO A 136 -12.83 -0.75 8.95
N ALA A 137 -11.79 -0.20 8.32
CA ALA A 137 -10.63 0.36 9.01
C ALA A 137 -11.02 1.54 9.92
N ARG A 138 -10.41 1.58 11.10
CA ARG A 138 -10.54 2.66 12.09
C ARG A 138 -9.18 3.03 12.64
N LYS A 139 -9.04 4.23 13.16
CA LYS A 139 -7.84 4.62 13.92
C LYS A 139 -7.71 3.70 15.14
N ILE A 140 -6.53 3.08 15.27
CA ILE A 140 -6.22 2.17 16.38
C ILE A 140 -5.02 2.64 17.20
N GLY A 141 -4.34 3.70 16.77
CA GLY A 141 -3.20 4.27 17.49
C GLY A 141 -2.52 5.36 16.71
N THR A 142 -1.38 5.79 17.24
CA THR A 142 -0.52 6.82 16.65
C THR A 142 0.89 6.27 16.39
N TRP A 143 1.66 7.02 15.60
CA TRP A 143 3.07 6.69 15.34
C TRP A 143 3.93 6.75 16.60
N ASN A 144 3.63 7.68 17.51
CA ASN A 144 4.37 7.80 18.76
C ASN A 144 4.16 6.58 19.65
N GLU A 145 2.91 6.18 19.88
CA GLU A 145 2.57 4.97 20.65
C GLU A 145 3.23 3.71 20.04
N PHE A 146 3.22 3.61 18.69
CA PHE A 146 3.86 2.49 18.01
C PHE A 146 5.37 2.50 18.17
N ARG A 147 6.01 3.68 18.06
CA ARG A 147 7.44 3.85 18.26
C ARG A 147 7.82 3.48 19.69
N GLU A 148 7.17 4.05 20.69
CA GLU A 148 7.43 3.77 22.10
C GLU A 148 7.33 2.27 22.41
N LYS A 149 6.32 1.61 21.84
CA LYS A 149 6.09 0.18 22.06
C LYS A 149 7.12 -0.73 21.41
N TYR A 150 7.64 -0.36 20.23
CA TYR A 150 8.38 -1.31 19.40
C TYR A 150 9.82 -0.90 19.04
N GLN A 151 10.27 0.34 19.32
CA GLN A 151 11.59 0.79 18.91
C GLN A 151 12.74 -0.11 19.43
N GLU A 152 12.64 -0.60 20.67
CA GLU A 152 13.63 -1.49 21.27
C GLU A 152 13.65 -2.90 20.65
N LYS A 153 12.55 -3.28 20.01
CA LYS A 153 12.42 -4.56 19.27
C LYS A 153 12.73 -4.41 17.77
N ALA A 154 13.00 -3.19 17.30
CA ALA A 154 13.41 -2.98 15.91
C ALA A 154 14.78 -3.62 15.66
N ALA A 155 14.88 -4.35 14.55
CA ALA A 155 16.09 -5.09 14.21
C ALA A 155 16.43 -4.94 12.73
N PHE A 156 17.71 -4.96 12.39
CA PHE A 156 18.16 -5.07 11.01
C PHE A 156 18.04 -6.52 10.50
N ARG A 157 17.88 -6.67 9.20
CA ARG A 157 17.82 -8.00 8.58
C ARG A 157 19.08 -8.85 8.87
N THR A 158 20.22 -8.21 9.05
CA THR A 158 21.50 -8.85 9.39
C THR A 158 21.52 -9.45 10.80
N GLU A 159 20.65 -9.03 11.71
CA GLU A 159 20.50 -9.55 13.07
C GLU A 159 19.55 -10.76 13.16
N LEU A 160 18.92 -11.16 12.03
CA LEU A 160 17.85 -12.16 12.05
C LEU A 160 18.31 -13.53 12.59
N ASP A 161 19.49 -13.99 12.20
CA ASP A 161 20.00 -15.29 12.64
C ASP A 161 20.29 -15.29 14.14
N ASP A 162 20.82 -14.18 14.69
CA ASP A 162 21.04 -14.00 16.12
C ASP A 162 19.74 -13.94 16.91
N ILE A 163 18.68 -13.37 16.34
CA ILE A 163 17.34 -13.35 16.92
C ILE A 163 16.74 -14.76 16.92
N ILE A 164 16.86 -15.50 15.82
CA ILE A 164 16.32 -16.87 15.69
C ILE A 164 16.99 -17.83 16.66
N CYS A 165 18.30 -17.76 16.84
CA CYS A 165 19.02 -18.61 17.78
C CYS A 165 18.93 -18.15 19.25
N GLY A 166 18.28 -17.01 19.51
CA GLY A 166 18.04 -16.47 20.86
C GLY A 166 19.22 -15.70 21.46
N SER A 167 20.24 -15.36 20.67
CA SER A 167 21.38 -14.53 21.14
C SER A 167 20.96 -13.07 21.35
N ILE A 168 19.92 -12.61 20.65
CA ILE A 168 19.36 -11.26 20.78
C ILE A 168 17.84 -11.37 21.01
N ASP A 169 17.34 -10.79 22.11
CA ASP A 169 15.89 -10.74 22.40
C ASP A 169 15.24 -9.51 21.74
N LYS A 170 14.89 -9.66 20.46
CA LYS A 170 14.13 -8.67 19.71
C LYS A 170 12.81 -9.23 19.14
N LEU A 171 12.40 -10.43 19.53
CA LEU A 171 11.12 -10.98 19.11
C LEU A 171 9.95 -10.17 19.74
N VAL A 172 8.93 -9.91 18.89
CA VAL A 172 7.69 -9.27 19.35
C VAL A 172 6.70 -10.34 19.74
N HIS A 173 6.26 -10.30 21.00
CA HIS A 173 5.18 -11.13 21.52
C HIS A 173 3.89 -10.30 21.62
N LYS A 174 2.76 -10.85 21.16
CA LYS A 174 1.42 -10.18 21.14
C LYS A 174 0.46 -10.86 22.09
#